data_afff6b23aefdd39b704de78654a862d4
#
_entry.id   afff6b23aefdd39b704de78654a862d4
#
_cell.length_a   1.000
_cell.length_b   1.000
_cell.length_c   1.000
_cell.angle_alpha   90.00
_cell.angle_beta   90.00
_cell.angle_gamma   90.00
#
_symmetry.space_group_name_H-M   'P 1'
#
loop_
_entity.id
_entity.type
_entity.pdbx_description
1 polymer ?
#
loop_
_entity_poly.entity_id
_entity_poly.type
_entity_poly.pdbx_seq_one_letter_code
_entity_poly.pdbx_strand_id
1 'polypeptide(L)'
;MALTRKEISFDLDTKKLEKYFDNISNAYYNLRIELKKVGFEHRQGSVYNSILPMNHLQLVMALKDVCKKLPWLSDCAKSIDSTNIGKIHSLMDDVSQMCSEVNGYENKKAEQLEWHKKTHKSR
;
A
#
# COMPACT_ATOMS: atom_id res chain seq x y z
N MET A 1 -0.80 -26.80 6.69
CA MET A 1 -1.00 -25.64 5.85
C MET A 1 -0.20 -24.47 6.41
N ALA A 2 0.61 -23.87 5.57
CA ALA A 2 1.45 -22.77 6.05
C ALA A 2 0.64 -21.53 6.32
N LEU A 3 1.00 -20.84 7.40
CA LEU A 3 0.42 -19.55 7.73
C LEU A 3 1.43 -18.47 7.36
N THR A 4 1.00 -17.50 6.58
CA THR A 4 1.82 -16.36 6.25
C THR A 4 0.98 -15.11 6.42
N ARG A 5 1.67 -14.00 6.65
CA ARG A 5 0.96 -12.72 6.58
C ARG A 5 0.53 -12.50 5.14
N LYS A 6 -0.59 -11.84 4.98
CA LYS A 6 -1.16 -11.60 3.67
C LYS A 6 -1.14 -10.12 3.36
N GLU A 7 -0.86 -9.81 2.10
CA GLU A 7 -1.01 -8.46 1.60
C GLU A 7 -2.19 -8.47 0.63
N ILE A 8 -3.06 -7.48 0.75
CA ILE A 8 -4.16 -7.30 -0.20
C ILE A 8 -3.97 -5.96 -0.86
N SER A 9 -4.06 -5.94 -2.18
CA SER A 9 -4.05 -4.69 -2.93
C SER A 9 -5.37 -4.56 -3.68
N PHE A 10 -5.90 -3.33 -3.66
CA PHE A 10 -7.16 -3.00 -4.30
C PHE A 10 -6.90 -1.99 -5.41
N ASP A 11 -7.46 -2.26 -6.58
CA ASP A 11 -7.47 -1.30 -7.67
C ASP A 11 -8.91 -0.87 -7.87
N LEU A 12 -9.28 0.30 -7.39
CA LEU A 12 -10.65 0.78 -7.42
C LEU A 12 -10.86 1.75 -8.56
N ASP A 13 -12.02 1.63 -9.18
CA ASP A 13 -12.42 2.51 -10.28
C ASP A 13 -13.04 3.77 -9.67
N THR A 14 -12.34 4.89 -9.78
CA THR A 14 -12.77 6.13 -9.16
C THR A 14 -14.08 6.64 -9.76
N LYS A 15 -14.31 6.42 -11.05
CA LYS A 15 -15.56 6.85 -11.67
C LYS A 15 -16.74 6.07 -11.12
N LYS A 16 -16.57 4.78 -10.89
CA LYS A 16 -17.64 4.00 -10.29
C LYS A 16 -17.87 4.37 -8.84
N LEU A 17 -16.80 4.73 -8.13
CA LEU A 17 -16.95 5.20 -6.75
C LEU A 17 -17.81 6.46 -6.67
N GLU A 18 -17.76 7.31 -7.69
CA GLU A 18 -18.56 8.53 -7.70
C GLU A 18 -20.06 8.26 -7.69
N LYS A 19 -20.47 7.07 -8.10
CA LYS A 19 -21.87 6.69 -8.03
C LYS A 19 -22.35 6.46 -6.60
N TYR A 20 -21.44 6.17 -5.72
CA TYR A 20 -21.77 5.79 -4.33
C TYR A 20 -21.34 6.85 -3.33
N PHE A 21 -20.40 7.69 -3.67
CA PHE A 21 -19.81 8.66 -2.75
C PHE A 21 -19.68 10.02 -3.40
N ASP A 22 -20.10 11.06 -2.69
CA ASP A 22 -19.83 12.43 -3.12
C ASP A 22 -18.35 12.74 -3.03
N ASN A 23 -17.70 12.21 -2.00
CA ASN A 23 -16.27 12.35 -1.82
C ASN A 23 -15.66 10.97 -1.79
N ILE A 24 -14.89 10.62 -2.83
CA ILE A 24 -14.36 9.27 -2.94
C ILE A 24 -13.38 8.91 -1.83
N SER A 25 -12.81 9.88 -1.14
CA SER A 25 -11.93 9.58 -0.02
C SER A 25 -12.70 8.88 1.10
N ASN A 26 -14.01 9.06 1.18
CA ASN A 26 -14.83 8.35 2.15
C ASN A 26 -14.87 6.84 1.85
N ALA A 27 -14.81 6.47 0.57
CA ALA A 27 -14.75 5.05 0.21
C ALA A 27 -13.48 4.39 0.76
N TYR A 28 -12.35 5.06 0.56
CA TYR A 28 -11.08 4.53 1.07
C TYR A 28 -11.04 4.50 2.58
N TYR A 29 -11.63 5.49 3.21
CA TYR A 29 -11.73 5.55 4.65
C TYR A 29 -12.55 4.37 5.19
N ASN A 30 -13.70 4.12 4.58
CA ASN A 30 -14.57 3.02 4.99
C ASN A 30 -13.88 1.67 4.77
N LEU A 31 -13.17 1.53 3.65
CA LEU A 31 -12.44 0.31 3.37
C LEU A 31 -11.38 0.06 4.43
N ARG A 32 -10.65 1.09 4.81
CA ARG A 32 -9.62 0.97 5.84
C ARG A 32 -10.21 0.54 7.17
N ILE A 33 -11.33 1.13 7.55
CA ILE A 33 -11.98 0.79 8.82
C ILE A 33 -12.44 -0.66 8.84
N GLU A 34 -13.09 -1.11 7.78
CA GLU A 34 -13.60 -2.48 7.76
C GLU A 34 -12.46 -3.49 7.68
N LEU A 35 -11.40 -3.18 6.95
CA LEU A 35 -10.24 -4.06 6.91
C LEU A 35 -9.56 -4.13 8.27
N LYS A 36 -9.50 -3.02 8.99
CA LYS A 36 -8.91 -3.03 10.32
C LYS A 36 -9.67 -3.94 11.26
N LYS A 37 -10.99 -3.97 11.15
CA LYS A 37 -11.83 -4.82 12.01
C LYS A 37 -11.54 -6.30 11.79
N VAL A 38 -11.07 -6.68 10.61
CA VAL A 38 -10.78 -8.08 10.32
C VAL A 38 -9.28 -8.36 10.32
N GLY A 39 -8.48 -7.48 10.90
CA GLY A 39 -7.08 -7.76 11.17
C GLY A 39 -6.10 -7.29 10.14
N PHE A 40 -6.48 -6.30 9.33
CA PHE A 40 -5.57 -5.73 8.34
C PHE A 40 -5.25 -4.29 8.67
N GLU A 41 -4.00 -3.92 8.46
CA GLU A 41 -3.56 -2.55 8.65
C GLU A 41 -3.19 -1.95 7.31
N HIS A 42 -3.41 -0.65 7.19
CA HIS A 42 -3.08 0.08 5.97
C HIS A 42 -1.57 0.16 5.82
N ARG A 43 -1.09 -0.25 4.66
CA ARG A 43 0.33 -0.20 4.37
C ARG A 43 0.69 1.06 3.58
N GLN A 44 0.05 1.22 2.44
CA GLN A 44 0.21 2.43 1.62
C GLN A 44 -0.84 2.37 0.51
N GLY A 45 -1.28 3.54 0.05
CA GLY A 45 -2.25 3.60 -1.04
C GLY A 45 -3.42 2.65 -0.79
N SER A 46 -3.65 1.74 -1.70
CA SER A 46 -4.69 0.72 -1.58
C SER A 46 -4.12 -0.64 -1.19
N VAL A 47 -3.05 -0.65 -0.43
CA VAL A 47 -2.36 -1.88 -0.01
C VAL A 47 -2.50 -2.03 1.50
N TYR A 48 -2.91 -3.22 1.91
CA TYR A 48 -3.17 -3.55 3.31
C TYR A 48 -2.50 -4.87 3.66
N ASN A 49 -1.91 -4.95 4.84
CA ASN A 49 -1.23 -6.16 5.31
C ASN A 49 -1.96 -6.72 6.52
N SER A 50 -2.09 -8.04 6.58
CA SER A 50 -2.62 -8.65 7.78
C SER A 50 -1.62 -8.47 8.91
N ILE A 51 -2.17 -8.23 10.11
CA ILE A 51 -1.33 -8.05 11.30
C ILE A 51 -0.73 -9.38 11.71
N LEU A 52 -1.51 -10.45 11.58
CA LEU A 52 -1.09 -11.80 11.95
C LEU A 52 -1.06 -12.70 10.72
N PRO A 53 -0.25 -13.76 10.76
CA PRO A 53 -0.29 -14.76 9.70
C PRO A 53 -1.67 -15.42 9.63
N MET A 54 -2.06 -15.80 8.44
CA MET A 54 -3.33 -16.49 8.21
C MET A 54 -3.21 -17.38 6.98
N ASN A 55 -4.10 -18.35 6.88
CA ASN A 55 -4.18 -19.16 5.68
C ASN A 55 -5.15 -18.53 4.69
N HIS A 56 -5.23 -19.13 3.51
CA HIS A 56 -6.06 -18.57 2.45
C HIS A 56 -7.55 -18.55 2.83
N LEU A 57 -8.01 -19.58 3.51
CA LEU A 57 -9.41 -19.63 3.91
C LEU A 57 -9.76 -18.51 4.89
N GLN A 58 -8.87 -18.26 5.83
CA GLN A 58 -9.07 -17.16 6.79
C GLN A 58 -9.11 -15.82 6.07
N LEU A 59 -8.25 -15.65 5.04
CA LEU A 59 -8.24 -14.45 4.24
C LEU A 59 -9.59 -14.26 3.53
N VAL A 60 -10.08 -15.33 2.89
CA VAL A 60 -11.35 -15.26 2.17
C VAL A 60 -12.50 -14.93 3.11
N MET A 61 -12.50 -15.54 4.29
CA MET A 61 -13.55 -15.27 5.26
C MET A 61 -13.52 -13.82 5.77
N ALA A 62 -12.31 -13.29 5.97
CA ALA A 62 -12.16 -11.88 6.35
C ALA A 62 -12.73 -10.98 5.27
N LEU A 63 -12.41 -11.25 4.01
CA LEU A 63 -12.93 -10.46 2.91
C LEU A 63 -14.44 -10.58 2.77
N LYS A 64 -14.99 -11.74 3.09
CA LYS A 64 -16.44 -11.90 3.07
C LYS A 64 -17.11 -10.93 4.04
N ASP A 65 -16.55 -10.78 5.22
CA ASP A 65 -17.08 -9.85 6.21
C ASP A 65 -16.97 -8.41 5.71
N VAL A 66 -15.86 -8.06 5.08
CA VAL A 66 -15.69 -6.73 4.52
C VAL A 66 -16.73 -6.48 3.42
N CYS A 67 -16.96 -7.45 2.55
CA CYS A 67 -17.93 -7.30 1.47
C CYS A 67 -19.35 -7.10 1.99
N LYS A 68 -19.68 -7.75 3.12
CA LYS A 68 -21.00 -7.55 3.71
C LYS A 68 -21.21 -6.11 4.18
N LYS A 69 -20.15 -5.47 4.62
CA LYS A 69 -20.21 -4.09 5.09
C LYS A 69 -20.09 -3.08 3.97
N LEU A 70 -19.43 -3.46 2.89
CA LEU A 70 -19.15 -2.57 1.77
C LEU A 70 -19.68 -3.19 0.47
N PRO A 71 -20.99 -3.18 0.27
CA PRO A 71 -21.54 -3.85 -0.92
C PRO A 71 -21.14 -3.20 -2.24
N TRP A 72 -20.66 -1.96 -2.20
CA TRP A 72 -20.19 -1.30 -3.41
C TRP A 72 -18.83 -1.84 -3.89
N LEU A 73 -18.13 -2.57 -3.04
CA LEU A 73 -16.75 -2.96 -3.33
C LEU A 73 -16.62 -3.79 -4.60
N SER A 74 -17.52 -4.76 -4.79
CA SER A 74 -17.43 -5.62 -5.97
C SER A 74 -17.69 -4.86 -7.26
N ASP A 75 -18.56 -3.85 -7.22
CA ASP A 75 -18.84 -3.05 -8.40
C ASP A 75 -17.69 -2.11 -8.74
N CYS A 76 -17.05 -1.57 -7.73
CA CYS A 76 -16.06 -0.53 -7.93
C CYS A 76 -14.63 -1.04 -8.04
N ALA A 77 -14.37 -2.29 -7.69
CA ALA A 77 -13.02 -2.83 -7.76
C ALA A 77 -12.72 -3.34 -9.16
N LYS A 78 -11.62 -2.88 -9.73
CA LYS A 78 -11.10 -3.43 -10.98
C LYS A 78 -10.36 -4.73 -10.70
N SER A 79 -9.64 -4.76 -9.60
CA SER A 79 -8.95 -5.97 -9.18
C SER A 79 -8.72 -5.93 -7.67
N ILE A 80 -8.67 -7.11 -7.08
CA ILE A 80 -8.32 -7.28 -5.68
C ILE A 80 -7.40 -8.50 -5.66
N ASP A 81 -6.16 -8.28 -5.27
CA ASP A 81 -5.14 -9.32 -5.31
C ASP A 81 -4.54 -9.53 -3.94
N SER A 82 -4.13 -10.75 -3.67
CA SER A 82 -3.44 -11.05 -2.43
C SER A 82 -2.09 -11.68 -2.73
N THR A 83 -1.16 -11.43 -1.82
CA THR A 83 0.19 -11.95 -1.91
C THR A 83 0.61 -12.40 -0.53
N ASN A 84 1.30 -13.51 -0.47
CA ASN A 84 1.92 -13.92 0.79
C ASN A 84 3.16 -13.07 1.02
N ILE A 85 3.31 -12.58 2.24
CA ILE A 85 4.48 -11.76 2.56
C ILE A 85 5.25 -12.42 3.68
N GLY A 86 6.56 -12.29 3.59
CA GLY A 86 7.45 -12.70 4.64
C GLY A 86 7.78 -11.51 5.52
N LYS A 87 9.01 -11.50 6.02
CA LYS A 87 9.46 -10.40 6.84
C LYS A 87 9.64 -9.15 5.99
N ILE A 88 9.15 -8.03 6.49
CA ILE A 88 9.33 -6.75 5.81
C ILE A 88 10.62 -6.14 6.32
N HIS A 89 11.47 -5.75 5.38
CA HIS A 89 12.74 -5.10 5.69
C HIS A 89 12.63 -3.63 5.29
N SER A 90 12.79 -2.75 6.25
CA SER A 90 12.83 -1.33 5.94
C SER A 90 14.19 -0.99 5.37
N LEU A 91 14.19 -0.24 4.28
CA LEU A 91 15.42 0.20 3.64
C LEU A 91 15.70 1.68 3.87
N MET A 92 14.94 2.31 4.77
CA MET A 92 15.08 3.74 4.98
C MET A 92 16.48 4.13 5.46
N ASP A 93 17.00 3.36 6.42
CA ASP A 93 18.35 3.65 6.92
C ASP A 93 19.39 3.41 5.85
N ASP A 94 19.23 2.33 5.09
CA ASP A 94 20.17 2.01 4.02
C ASP A 94 20.14 3.09 2.95
N VAL A 95 18.95 3.51 2.56
CA VAL A 95 18.80 4.55 1.55
C VAL A 95 19.36 5.88 2.05
N SER A 96 19.07 6.23 3.31
CA SER A 96 19.58 7.46 3.89
C SER A 96 21.11 7.47 3.88
N GLN A 97 21.71 6.34 4.24
CA GLN A 97 23.17 6.25 4.24
C GLN A 97 23.73 6.34 2.83
N MET A 98 23.13 5.58 1.90
CA MET A 98 23.56 5.63 0.50
C MET A 98 23.44 7.02 -0.09
N CYS A 99 22.35 7.69 0.20
CA CYS A 99 22.17 9.06 -0.31
C CYS A 99 23.14 10.04 0.34
N SER A 100 23.44 9.85 1.63
CA SER A 100 24.44 10.69 2.29
C SER A 100 25.80 10.51 1.67
N GLU A 101 26.17 9.27 1.37
CA GLU A 101 27.45 8.99 0.76
C GLU A 101 27.54 9.61 -0.63
N VAL A 102 26.47 9.48 -1.40
CA VAL A 102 26.40 10.10 -2.72
C VAL A 102 26.49 11.61 -2.62
N ASN A 103 25.71 12.18 -1.70
CA ASN A 103 25.72 13.63 -1.51
C ASN A 103 27.07 14.12 -1.04
N GLY A 104 27.72 13.38 -0.15
CA GLY A 104 29.05 13.72 0.30
C GLY A 104 30.05 13.70 -0.84
N TYR A 105 29.96 12.67 -1.68
CA TYR A 105 30.81 12.57 -2.84
C TYR A 105 30.54 13.74 -3.81
N GLU A 106 29.25 13.98 -4.03
CA GLU A 106 28.87 15.05 -4.95
C GLU A 106 29.25 16.41 -4.43
N ASN A 107 29.22 16.61 -3.12
CA ASN A 107 29.61 17.89 -2.55
C ASN A 107 31.07 18.21 -2.78
N LYS A 108 31.91 17.21 -2.85
CA LYS A 108 33.32 17.42 -3.14
C LYS A 108 33.52 17.90 -4.57
N LYS A 109 32.55 17.58 -5.41
CA LYS A 109 32.58 17.95 -6.82
C LYS A 109 31.36 18.77 -7.17
N ALA A 110 30.69 19.27 -6.17
CA ALA A 110 29.35 19.78 -6.34
C ALA A 110 29.24 20.89 -7.35
N GLU A 111 30.19 21.78 -7.32
CA GLU A 111 30.11 22.93 -8.21
C GLU A 111 30.22 22.53 -9.64
N GLN A 112 30.70 21.34 -9.89
CA GLN A 112 30.92 20.84 -11.22
C GLN A 112 29.73 20.14 -11.80
N LEU A 113 28.72 19.85 -10.98
CA LEU A 113 27.64 18.97 -11.38
C LEU A 113 26.29 19.60 -11.25
N GLU A 114 26.11 20.71 -11.91
CA GLU A 114 24.81 21.38 -11.88
C GLU A 114 23.70 20.49 -12.41
N TRP A 115 23.99 19.67 -13.39
CA TRP A 115 23.00 18.75 -13.93
C TRP A 115 22.48 17.81 -12.85
N HIS A 116 23.29 17.50 -11.88
CA HIS A 116 22.93 16.59 -10.79
C HIS A 116 21.70 17.06 -10.04
N LYS A 117 21.65 18.35 -9.77
CA LYS A 117 20.49 18.90 -9.06
C LYS A 117 19.22 18.74 -9.88
N LYS A 118 19.34 18.92 -11.19
CA LYS A 118 18.18 18.82 -12.06
C LYS A 118 17.65 17.41 -12.12
N THR A 119 18.52 16.44 -12.16
CA THR A 119 18.08 15.06 -12.21
C THR A 119 17.44 14.64 -10.91
N HIS A 120 17.90 15.15 -9.79
CA HIS A 120 17.33 14.81 -8.51
C HIS A 120 15.98 15.45 -8.28
N LYS A 121 15.72 16.54 -8.92
CA LYS A 121 14.45 17.20 -8.73
C LYS A 121 13.27 16.44 -9.29
N SER A 122 13.51 15.53 -10.17
CA SER A 122 12.45 14.76 -10.77
C SER A 122 11.79 13.79 -9.79
N ARG A 123 12.28 13.74 -8.58
CA ARG A 123 11.79 12.80 -7.60
C ARG A 123 10.58 13.27 -6.85
#